data_30de8b4e87cf0b7f728698b768f12e6d
#
_entry.id   30de8b4e87cf0b7f728698b768f12e6d
#
_cell.length_a   1.000
_cell.length_b   1.000
_cell.length_c   1.000
_cell.angle_alpha   90.00
_cell.angle_beta   90.00
_cell.angle_gamma   90.00
#
_symmetry.space_group_name_H-M   'P 1'
#
loop_
_entity.id
_entity.type
_entity.pdbx_description
1 polymer ?
#
loop_
_entity_poly.entity_id
_entity_poly.type
_entity_poly.pdbx_seq_one_letter_code
_entity_poly.pdbx_strand_id
1 'polypeptide(L)'
;DADVHDCFEWTTDGIDAKEPFVSWDPAYLGKDRSCVCLWRGMILDRVWIWKQRDPLEQIADVKRIISENRVPIRNVVIDGTSSATLIAHFKGAVDFRANNRALNGEPFASLKDQCYFRLAQAIKEKTIRFKTPEIRKDFAQELIAHKVYRADSDRPASVLKKPIVSRMLRRSPDISDAISFRMYFLLSKRTMTVRFSHWA
;
A
#
# COMPACT_ATOMS: atom_id res chain seq x y z
N ASP A 1 -4.02 -17.83 5.87
CA ASP A 1 -5.40 -17.29 5.95
C ASP A 1 -5.74 -16.78 7.34
N ALA A 2 -5.46 -17.54 8.41
CA ALA A 2 -5.75 -17.16 9.80
C ALA A 2 -5.12 -15.79 10.14
N ASP A 3 -3.84 -15.60 9.85
CA ASP A 3 -3.12 -14.36 10.19
C ASP A 3 -3.75 -13.10 9.59
N VAL A 4 -4.29 -13.20 8.36
CA VAL A 4 -5.00 -12.07 7.71
C VAL A 4 -6.29 -11.76 8.47
N HIS A 5 -7.03 -12.78 8.87
CA HIS A 5 -8.26 -12.62 9.63
C HIS A 5 -8.01 -12.04 11.02
N ASP A 6 -6.92 -12.45 11.68
CA ASP A 6 -6.50 -11.93 12.99
C ASP A 6 -6.21 -10.43 12.96
N CYS A 7 -5.78 -9.87 11.81
CA CYS A 7 -5.54 -8.43 11.68
C CYS A 7 -6.82 -7.59 11.77
N PHE A 8 -8.00 -8.18 11.62
CA PHE A 8 -9.31 -7.53 11.77
C PHE A 8 -9.91 -7.69 13.18
N GLU A 9 -9.29 -8.52 14.03
CA GLU A 9 -9.72 -8.68 15.43
C GLU A 9 -9.19 -7.49 16.25
N TRP A 10 -10.06 -6.97 17.13
CA TRP A 10 -9.80 -5.74 17.88
C TRP A 10 -8.89 -5.95 19.08
N THR A 11 -7.58 -5.79 18.92
CA THR A 11 -6.71 -5.36 20.01
C THR A 11 -5.67 -4.41 19.41
N THR A 12 -5.66 -3.16 19.87
CA THR A 12 -4.71 -2.13 19.43
C THR A 12 -3.46 -2.08 20.32
N ASP A 13 -3.35 -3.02 21.27
CA ASP A 13 -2.29 -3.03 22.25
C ASP A 13 -0.92 -3.15 21.58
N GLY A 14 -0.05 -2.17 21.83
CA GLY A 14 1.31 -2.14 21.32
C GLY A 14 1.49 -1.62 19.89
N ILE A 15 0.42 -1.21 19.18
CA ILE A 15 0.54 -0.62 17.84
C ILE A 15 0.55 0.91 17.91
N ASP A 16 1.60 1.52 17.35
CA ASP A 16 1.66 2.99 17.25
C ASP A 16 0.57 3.51 16.30
N ALA A 17 -0.36 4.29 16.83
CA ALA A 17 -1.51 4.84 16.13
C ALA A 17 -1.44 6.38 15.96
N LYS A 18 -0.30 7.02 16.23
CA LYS A 18 -0.23 8.48 16.37
C LYS A 18 -0.19 9.21 15.04
N GLU A 19 0.65 8.78 14.11
CA GLU A 19 0.91 9.52 12.88
C GLU A 19 -0.06 9.12 11.76
N PRO A 20 -0.76 10.07 11.10
CA PRO A 20 -1.65 9.74 10.00
C PRO A 20 -0.91 9.60 8.66
N PHE A 21 -1.37 8.65 7.83
CA PHE A 21 -0.87 8.43 6.47
C PHE A 21 -2.04 8.21 5.52
N VAL A 22 -1.80 8.44 4.22
CA VAL A 22 -2.70 8.06 3.13
C VAL A 22 -1.93 7.25 2.12
N SER A 23 -2.49 6.11 1.69
CA SER A 23 -2.02 5.38 0.52
C SER A 23 -3.16 5.28 -0.50
N TRP A 24 -2.85 5.55 -1.77
CA TRP A 24 -3.85 5.63 -2.83
C TRP A 24 -3.40 4.91 -4.09
N ASP A 25 -4.22 3.95 -4.53
CA ASP A 25 -4.15 3.32 -5.85
C ASP A 25 -5.26 3.92 -6.73
N PRO A 26 -4.95 4.93 -7.56
CA PRO A 26 -5.94 5.59 -8.39
C PRO A 26 -6.31 4.73 -9.60
N ALA A 27 -7.60 4.67 -9.91
CA ALA A 27 -8.11 4.15 -11.15
C ALA A 27 -8.97 5.19 -11.86
N TYR A 28 -8.89 5.20 -13.18
CA TYR A 28 -9.71 6.08 -14.03
C TYR A 28 -11.06 5.44 -14.38
N LEU A 29 -11.63 5.81 -15.52
CA LEU A 29 -12.94 5.36 -15.98
C LEU A 29 -12.97 3.89 -16.47
N GLY A 30 -11.90 3.13 -16.21
CA GLY A 30 -11.78 1.72 -16.55
C GLY A 30 -12.56 0.78 -15.64
N LYS A 31 -12.22 -0.52 -15.69
CA LYS A 31 -12.84 -1.56 -14.86
C LYS A 31 -12.25 -1.66 -13.45
N ASP A 32 -11.05 -1.11 -13.23
CA ASP A 32 -10.35 -1.13 -11.95
C ASP A 32 -11.01 -0.17 -10.96
N ARG A 33 -10.84 -0.42 -9.67
CA ARG A 33 -11.37 0.40 -8.59
C ARG A 33 -10.26 1.31 -8.08
N SER A 34 -10.55 2.58 -7.88
CA SER A 34 -9.68 3.45 -7.11
C SER A 34 -9.83 3.15 -5.63
N CYS A 35 -8.73 2.96 -4.92
CA CYS A 35 -8.72 2.60 -3.51
C CYS A 35 -7.86 3.57 -2.70
N VAL A 36 -8.47 4.28 -1.75
CA VAL A 36 -7.81 5.21 -0.83
C VAL A 36 -7.85 4.62 0.58
N CYS A 37 -6.71 4.52 1.23
CA CYS A 37 -6.55 4.02 2.58
C CYS A 37 -6.07 5.13 3.51
N LEU A 38 -6.80 5.38 4.60
CA LEU A 38 -6.38 6.24 5.70
C LEU A 38 -5.83 5.40 6.84
N TRP A 39 -4.65 5.77 7.33
CA TRP A 39 -3.93 5.07 8.36
C TRP A 39 -3.67 5.92 9.58
N ARG A 40 -3.63 5.28 10.75
CA ARG A 40 -3.07 5.81 11.99
C ARG A 40 -1.91 4.90 12.41
N GLY A 41 -0.67 5.35 12.18
CA GLY A 41 0.48 4.46 12.29
C GLY A 41 0.34 3.22 11.40
N MET A 42 0.27 2.03 12.00
CA MET A 42 0.05 0.75 11.32
C MET A 42 -1.40 0.24 11.45
N ILE A 43 -2.33 1.10 11.83
CA ILE A 43 -3.76 0.79 11.88
C ILE A 43 -4.44 1.36 10.64
N LEU A 44 -5.04 0.52 9.80
CA LEU A 44 -5.93 0.94 8.72
C LEU A 44 -7.26 1.38 9.31
N ASP A 45 -7.50 2.69 9.31
CA ASP A 45 -8.64 3.32 9.99
C ASP A 45 -9.88 3.39 9.10
N ARG A 46 -9.70 3.77 7.83
CA ARG A 46 -10.78 3.87 6.84
C ARG A 46 -10.29 3.54 5.44
N VAL A 47 -11.23 3.06 4.59
CA VAL A 47 -11.01 2.80 3.16
C VAL A 47 -12.14 3.41 2.35
N TRP A 48 -11.81 4.05 1.24
CA TRP A 48 -12.76 4.48 0.22
C TRP A 48 -12.45 3.73 -1.06
N ILE A 49 -13.47 3.14 -1.67
CA ILE A 49 -13.37 2.37 -2.91
C ILE A 49 -14.34 2.95 -3.91
N TRP A 50 -13.82 3.45 -5.03
CA TRP A 50 -14.62 4.06 -6.08
C TRP A 50 -14.49 3.28 -7.38
N LYS A 51 -15.61 3.14 -8.08
CA LYS A 51 -15.66 2.59 -9.44
C LYS A 51 -16.02 3.71 -10.39
N GLN A 52 -15.30 3.81 -11.53
CA GLN A 52 -15.60 4.72 -12.63
C GLN A 52 -15.89 6.17 -12.17
N ARG A 53 -15.14 6.65 -11.20
CA ARG A 53 -15.27 8.00 -10.68
C ARG A 53 -14.38 8.96 -11.46
N ASP A 54 -14.90 10.15 -11.74
CA ASP A 54 -14.16 11.21 -12.43
C ASP A 54 -12.84 11.54 -11.70
N PRO A 55 -11.71 11.68 -12.42
CA PRO A 55 -10.40 11.95 -11.80
C PRO A 55 -10.36 13.25 -10.99
N LEU A 56 -11.05 14.33 -11.41
CA LEU A 56 -11.07 15.59 -10.67
C LEU A 56 -11.86 15.46 -9.36
N GLU A 57 -12.96 14.70 -9.38
CA GLU A 57 -13.70 14.37 -8.17
C GLU A 57 -12.83 13.54 -7.20
N GLN A 58 -12.10 12.55 -7.71
CA GLN A 58 -11.17 11.78 -6.88
C GLN A 58 -10.10 12.67 -6.23
N ILE A 59 -9.51 13.60 -7.00
CA ILE A 59 -8.53 14.56 -6.49
C ILE A 59 -9.15 15.42 -5.38
N ALA A 60 -10.36 15.95 -5.59
CA ALA A 60 -11.05 16.77 -4.60
C ALA A 60 -11.31 15.98 -3.30
N ASP A 61 -11.80 14.74 -3.42
CA ASP A 61 -12.08 13.90 -2.26
C ASP A 61 -10.80 13.54 -1.50
N VAL A 62 -9.71 13.16 -2.20
CA VAL A 62 -8.44 12.81 -1.52
C VAL A 62 -7.84 14.03 -0.83
N LYS A 63 -7.91 15.23 -1.43
CA LYS A 63 -7.52 16.48 -0.76
C LYS A 63 -8.34 16.74 0.50
N ARG A 64 -9.66 16.51 0.44
CA ARG A 64 -10.54 16.63 1.60
C ARG A 64 -10.17 15.63 2.69
N ILE A 65 -9.96 14.35 2.35
CA ILE A 65 -9.52 13.29 3.29
C ILE A 65 -8.21 13.69 3.99
N ILE A 66 -7.22 14.17 3.23
CA ILE A 66 -5.93 14.63 3.74
C ILE A 66 -6.13 15.78 4.73
N SER A 67 -6.92 16.80 4.36
CA SER A 67 -7.16 17.98 5.18
C SER A 67 -7.93 17.67 6.47
N GLU A 68 -9.06 16.97 6.38
CA GLU A 68 -9.90 16.60 7.52
C GLU A 68 -9.16 15.74 8.54
N ASN A 69 -8.24 14.89 8.07
CA ASN A 69 -7.47 14.00 8.93
C ASN A 69 -6.07 14.55 9.29
N ARG A 70 -5.75 15.79 8.88
CA ARG A 70 -4.47 16.47 9.15
C ARG A 70 -3.27 15.63 8.74
N VAL A 71 -3.35 14.97 7.59
CA VAL A 71 -2.27 14.13 7.07
C VAL A 71 -1.19 15.04 6.46
N PRO A 72 0.06 15.01 6.96
CA PRO A 72 1.16 15.72 6.31
C PRO A 72 1.34 15.20 4.87
N ILE A 73 1.54 16.10 3.92
CA ILE A 73 1.65 15.70 2.51
C ILE A 73 2.79 14.70 2.26
N ARG A 74 3.88 14.78 3.01
CA ARG A 74 4.99 13.81 2.97
C ARG A 74 4.59 12.39 3.41
N ASN A 75 3.45 12.23 4.08
CA ASN A 75 2.86 10.97 4.53
C ASN A 75 1.79 10.44 3.56
N VAL A 76 1.70 11.03 2.38
CA VAL A 76 0.80 10.59 1.30
C VAL A 76 1.62 9.86 0.26
N VAL A 77 1.21 8.64 -0.10
CA VAL A 77 1.81 7.84 -1.18
C VAL A 77 0.74 7.50 -2.21
N ILE A 78 1.05 7.76 -3.47
CA ILE A 78 0.11 7.61 -4.60
C ILE A 78 0.80 6.79 -5.68
N ASP A 79 0.11 5.78 -6.26
CA ASP A 79 0.63 5.10 -7.45
C ASP A 79 0.66 6.06 -8.65
N GLY A 80 1.86 6.51 -8.99
CA GLY A 80 2.10 7.36 -10.13
C GLY A 80 2.38 6.61 -11.44
N THR A 81 2.37 5.28 -11.43
CA THR A 81 2.73 4.48 -12.61
C THR A 81 1.80 4.76 -13.80
N SER A 82 0.51 4.91 -13.54
CA SER A 82 -0.53 5.20 -14.53
C SER A 82 -1.10 6.62 -14.42
N SER A 83 -0.59 7.47 -13.53
CA SER A 83 -1.27 8.69 -13.08
C SER A 83 -0.35 9.90 -12.95
N ALA A 84 0.60 10.09 -13.88
CA ALA A 84 1.58 11.18 -13.82
C ALA A 84 0.93 12.57 -13.71
N THR A 85 -0.21 12.79 -14.36
CA THR A 85 -0.96 14.07 -14.28
C THR A 85 -1.64 14.24 -12.92
N LEU A 86 -2.08 13.14 -12.29
CA LEU A 86 -2.77 13.18 -11.02
C LEU A 86 -1.81 13.53 -9.87
N ILE A 87 -0.60 12.95 -9.86
CA ILE A 87 0.42 13.21 -8.83
C ILE A 87 0.82 14.70 -8.79
N ALA A 88 0.75 15.41 -9.91
CA ALA A 88 1.05 16.85 -9.97
C ALA A 88 0.14 17.70 -9.07
N HIS A 89 -1.06 17.23 -8.76
CA HIS A 89 -2.00 17.89 -7.84
C HIS A 89 -1.65 17.72 -6.35
N PHE A 90 -0.68 16.84 -6.03
CA PHE A 90 -0.27 16.49 -4.67
C PHE A 90 1.23 16.73 -4.47
N LYS A 91 1.67 17.97 -4.76
CA LYS A 91 3.09 18.34 -4.64
C LYS A 91 3.63 18.04 -3.22
N GLY A 92 4.68 17.23 -3.14
CA GLY A 92 5.28 16.77 -1.89
C GLY A 92 4.80 15.39 -1.41
N ALA A 93 3.79 14.80 -2.05
CA ALA A 93 3.45 13.40 -1.85
C ALA A 93 4.49 12.47 -2.49
N VAL A 94 4.53 11.22 -2.05
CA VAL A 94 5.38 10.19 -2.62
C VAL A 94 4.78 9.69 -3.94
N ASP A 95 5.51 9.86 -5.03
CA ASP A 95 5.22 9.25 -6.32
C ASP A 95 5.71 7.78 -6.30
N PHE A 96 4.80 6.85 -5.99
CA PHE A 96 5.14 5.44 -5.95
C PHE A 96 5.20 4.88 -7.37
N ARG A 97 6.36 4.31 -7.72
CA ARG A 97 6.57 3.65 -9.00
C ARG A 97 6.79 2.16 -8.75
N ALA A 98 5.76 1.36 -9.03
CA ALA A 98 5.71 -0.07 -8.73
C ALA A 98 6.94 -0.85 -9.23
N ASN A 99 7.44 -0.50 -10.41
CA ASN A 99 8.56 -1.15 -11.07
C ASN A 99 9.95 -0.60 -10.68
N ASN A 100 10.02 0.40 -9.80
CA ASN A 100 11.31 0.88 -9.31
C ASN A 100 12.06 -0.25 -8.59
N ARG A 101 13.40 -0.10 -8.52
CA ARG A 101 14.24 -1.00 -7.73
C ARG A 101 13.79 -1.03 -6.28
N ALA A 102 13.93 -2.19 -5.65
CA ALA A 102 13.78 -2.35 -4.22
C ALA A 102 14.72 -1.39 -3.47
N LEU A 103 14.26 -0.85 -2.35
CA LEU A 103 15.02 0.05 -1.49
C LEU A 103 16.05 -0.73 -0.66
N ASN A 104 17.09 -0.03 -0.22
CA ASN A 104 18.12 -0.54 0.69
C ASN A 104 18.92 -1.74 0.14
N GLY A 105 18.96 -1.94 -1.18
CA GLY A 105 19.68 -3.05 -1.82
C GLY A 105 19.12 -4.44 -1.49
N GLU A 106 17.89 -4.52 -0.99
CA GLU A 106 17.26 -5.80 -0.68
C GLU A 106 16.93 -6.61 -1.96
N PRO A 107 17.00 -7.96 -1.92
CA PRO A 107 16.89 -8.83 -3.09
C PRO A 107 15.44 -9.06 -3.54
N PHE A 108 14.71 -8.01 -3.82
CA PHE A 108 13.37 -8.06 -4.40
C PHE A 108 13.39 -7.59 -5.86
N ALA A 109 12.52 -8.15 -6.69
CA ALA A 109 12.46 -7.85 -8.12
C ALA A 109 12.01 -6.39 -8.39
N SER A 110 11.17 -5.83 -7.52
CA SER A 110 10.70 -4.45 -7.62
C SER A 110 10.35 -3.87 -6.24
N LEU A 111 10.12 -2.55 -6.19
CA LEU A 111 9.62 -1.87 -5.01
C LEU A 111 8.23 -2.39 -4.59
N LYS A 112 7.36 -2.70 -5.55
CA LYS A 112 6.06 -3.32 -5.29
C LYS A 112 6.21 -4.66 -4.60
N ASP A 113 7.08 -5.53 -5.13
CA ASP A 113 7.36 -6.83 -4.52
C ASP A 113 7.83 -6.66 -3.09
N GLN A 114 8.80 -5.77 -2.85
CA GLN A 114 9.31 -5.48 -1.51
C GLN A 114 8.19 -5.02 -0.56
N CYS A 115 7.28 -4.15 -1.00
CA CYS A 115 6.15 -3.71 -0.19
C CYS A 115 5.20 -4.87 0.16
N TYR A 116 4.90 -5.76 -0.77
CA TYR A 116 4.08 -6.95 -0.49
C TYR A 116 4.72 -7.89 0.51
N PHE A 117 6.03 -8.14 0.41
CA PHE A 117 6.74 -8.96 1.40
C PHE A 117 6.76 -8.31 2.78
N ARG A 118 6.90 -6.97 2.86
CA ARG A 118 6.81 -6.25 4.14
C ARG A 118 5.41 -6.27 4.72
N LEU A 119 4.37 -6.19 3.87
CA LEU A 119 2.98 -6.36 4.31
C LEU A 119 2.74 -7.75 4.88
N ALA A 120 3.19 -8.80 4.18
CA ALA A 120 3.08 -10.18 4.66
C ALA A 120 3.81 -10.38 6.00
N GLN A 121 5.00 -9.78 6.15
CA GLN A 121 5.74 -9.79 7.40
C GLN A 121 4.97 -9.10 8.52
N ALA A 122 4.43 -7.90 8.29
CA ALA A 122 3.67 -7.14 9.29
C ALA A 122 2.39 -7.89 9.74
N ILE A 123 1.74 -8.61 8.81
CA ILE A 123 0.58 -9.47 9.11
C ILE A 123 1.02 -10.63 10.01
N LYS A 124 2.08 -11.36 9.64
CA LYS A 124 2.59 -12.49 10.40
C LYS A 124 3.06 -12.10 11.80
N GLU A 125 3.73 -10.96 11.92
CA GLU A 125 4.23 -10.40 13.19
C GLU A 125 3.13 -9.69 14.01
N LYS A 126 1.91 -9.63 13.49
CA LYS A 126 0.76 -8.97 14.13
C LYS A 126 1.01 -7.49 14.47
N THR A 127 1.84 -6.80 13.67
CA THR A 127 2.17 -5.38 13.83
C THR A 127 1.26 -4.43 13.05
N ILE A 128 0.31 -4.97 12.28
CA ILE A 128 -0.68 -4.23 11.48
C ILE A 128 -2.10 -4.60 11.93
N ARG A 129 -3.05 -3.66 11.85
CA ARG A 129 -4.47 -3.87 12.18
C ARG A 129 -5.38 -3.17 11.20
N PHE A 130 -6.59 -3.72 11.01
CA PHE A 130 -7.60 -3.22 10.09
C PHE A 130 -8.92 -2.98 10.83
N LYS A 131 -9.35 -1.71 10.92
CA LYS A 131 -10.64 -1.30 11.46
C LYS A 131 -11.75 -1.25 10.40
N THR A 132 -11.56 -1.94 9.30
CA THR A 132 -12.38 -1.87 8.09
C THR A 132 -12.90 -3.27 7.72
N PRO A 133 -13.83 -3.83 8.51
CA PRO A 133 -14.31 -5.20 8.33
C PRO A 133 -14.97 -5.42 6.95
N GLU A 134 -15.47 -4.35 6.33
CA GLU A 134 -16.10 -4.37 5.01
C GLU A 134 -15.17 -4.83 3.89
N ILE A 135 -13.86 -4.65 4.01
CA ILE A 135 -12.88 -5.12 3.00
C ILE A 135 -12.32 -6.50 3.31
N ARG A 136 -12.62 -7.10 4.48
CA ARG A 136 -11.97 -8.33 4.98
C ARG A 136 -11.94 -9.45 3.95
N LYS A 137 -13.10 -9.74 3.35
CA LYS A 137 -13.22 -10.83 2.36
C LYS A 137 -12.41 -10.54 1.09
N ASP A 138 -12.58 -9.35 0.53
CA ASP A 138 -11.91 -8.96 -0.71
C ASP A 138 -10.40 -8.92 -0.52
N PHE A 139 -9.92 -8.31 0.57
CA PHE A 139 -8.51 -8.20 0.88
C PHE A 139 -7.85 -9.57 1.10
N ALA A 140 -8.49 -10.47 1.86
CA ALA A 140 -7.99 -11.82 2.07
C ALA A 140 -7.86 -12.58 0.74
N GLN A 141 -8.85 -12.49 -0.14
CA GLN A 141 -8.80 -13.11 -1.46
C GLN A 141 -7.65 -12.55 -2.32
N GLU A 142 -7.46 -11.23 -2.30
CA GLU A 142 -6.39 -10.56 -3.05
C GLU A 142 -5.01 -11.00 -2.55
N LEU A 143 -4.79 -11.05 -1.23
CA LEU A 143 -3.52 -11.50 -0.66
C LEU A 143 -3.21 -12.97 -0.96
N ILE A 144 -4.22 -13.84 -0.88
CA ILE A 144 -4.06 -15.27 -1.23
C ILE A 144 -3.67 -15.43 -2.70
N ALA A 145 -4.23 -14.59 -3.58
CA ALA A 145 -3.89 -14.62 -4.98
C ALA A 145 -2.46 -14.12 -5.28
N HIS A 146 -1.92 -13.24 -4.43
CA HIS A 146 -0.53 -12.77 -4.50
C HIS A 146 0.47 -13.78 -3.90
N LYS A 147 0.41 -15.03 -4.33
CA LYS A 147 1.38 -16.04 -3.90
C LYS A 147 2.79 -15.61 -4.25
N VAL A 148 3.75 -15.97 -3.38
CA VAL A 148 5.17 -15.82 -3.69
C VAL A 148 5.47 -16.59 -4.97
N TYR A 149 5.92 -15.89 -6.01
CA TYR A 149 6.49 -16.52 -7.17
C TYR A 149 7.89 -17.01 -6.77
N ARG A 150 8.07 -18.31 -6.77
CA ARG A 150 9.33 -18.91 -6.39
C ARG A 150 10.42 -18.42 -7.33
N ALA A 151 11.25 -17.54 -6.84
CA ALA A 151 12.54 -17.32 -7.45
C ALA A 151 13.40 -18.56 -7.16
N ASP A 152 14.07 -19.09 -8.16
CA ASP A 152 15.27 -19.88 -7.92
C ASP A 152 16.20 -19.07 -7.02
N SER A 153 17.03 -19.74 -6.21
CA SER A 153 17.88 -19.12 -5.19
C SER A 153 18.71 -17.92 -5.69
N ASP A 154 18.93 -17.81 -6.99
CA ASP A 154 19.75 -16.78 -7.65
C ASP A 154 18.92 -15.60 -8.21
N ARG A 155 17.60 -15.62 -8.11
CA ARG A 155 16.73 -14.54 -8.60
C ARG A 155 16.09 -13.74 -7.47
N PRO A 156 15.89 -12.40 -7.65
CA PRO A 156 15.20 -11.58 -6.68
C PRO A 156 13.77 -12.08 -6.43
N ALA A 157 13.36 -12.07 -5.16
CA ALA A 157 12.03 -12.50 -4.77
C ALA A 157 10.94 -11.61 -5.37
N SER A 158 9.86 -12.21 -5.86
CA SER A 158 8.71 -11.51 -6.43
C SER A 158 7.39 -12.14 -6.06
N VAL A 159 6.30 -11.35 -6.13
CA VAL A 159 4.93 -11.85 -6.08
C VAL A 159 4.40 -12.13 -7.49
N LEU A 160 3.29 -12.86 -7.59
CA LEU A 160 2.66 -13.09 -8.90
C LEU A 160 2.30 -11.77 -9.58
N LYS A 161 2.57 -11.68 -10.88
CA LYS A 161 2.31 -10.48 -11.68
C LYS A 161 0.81 -10.16 -11.76
N LYS A 162 0.47 -8.86 -11.72
CA LYS A 162 -0.91 -8.35 -11.73
C LYS A 162 -1.83 -9.03 -12.77
N PRO A 163 -1.42 -9.30 -14.03
CA PRO A 163 -2.30 -9.98 -15.00
C PRO A 163 -2.71 -11.39 -14.58
N ILE A 164 -1.82 -12.14 -13.89
CA ILE A 164 -2.11 -13.49 -13.41
C ILE A 164 -3.09 -13.40 -12.24
N VAL A 165 -2.80 -12.53 -11.27
CA VAL A 165 -3.65 -12.28 -10.09
C VAL A 165 -5.03 -11.81 -10.52
N SER A 166 -5.13 -10.84 -11.44
CA SER A 166 -6.41 -10.34 -11.94
C SER A 166 -7.23 -11.41 -12.65
N ARG A 167 -6.58 -12.34 -13.37
CA ARG A 167 -7.28 -13.49 -13.99
C ARG A 167 -7.84 -14.43 -12.93
N MET A 168 -7.08 -14.72 -11.86
CA MET A 168 -7.53 -15.59 -10.76
C MET A 168 -8.71 -14.98 -10.01
N LEU A 169 -8.66 -13.68 -9.75
CA LEU A 169 -9.68 -12.93 -9.02
C LEU A 169 -10.87 -12.51 -9.89
N ARG A 170 -10.74 -12.56 -11.23
CA ARG A 170 -11.66 -11.95 -12.21
C ARG A 170 -11.86 -10.44 -12.03
N ARG A 171 -10.92 -9.79 -11.35
CA ARG A 171 -10.83 -8.34 -11.09
C ARG A 171 -9.40 -7.94 -10.71
N SER A 172 -9.13 -6.64 -10.70
CA SER A 172 -7.85 -6.12 -10.21
C SER A 172 -7.72 -6.25 -8.68
N PRO A 173 -6.51 -6.47 -8.13
CA PRO A 173 -6.23 -6.54 -6.69
C PRO A 173 -6.01 -5.14 -6.08
N ASP A 174 -6.94 -4.19 -6.33
CA ASP A 174 -6.77 -2.77 -6.05
C ASP A 174 -6.68 -2.46 -4.55
N ILE A 175 -7.35 -3.25 -3.70
CA ILE A 175 -7.33 -3.07 -2.23
C ILE A 175 -5.96 -3.44 -1.68
N SER A 176 -5.44 -4.60 -2.06
CA SER A 176 -4.13 -5.06 -1.59
C SER A 176 -2.99 -4.21 -2.16
N ASP A 177 -3.12 -3.68 -3.37
CA ASP A 177 -2.17 -2.73 -3.95
C ASP A 177 -2.12 -1.46 -3.08
N ALA A 178 -3.25 -0.78 -2.84
CA ALA A 178 -3.32 0.42 -2.02
C ALA A 178 -2.80 0.20 -0.57
N ILE A 179 -3.12 -0.94 0.04
CA ILE A 179 -2.65 -1.31 1.39
C ILE A 179 -1.13 -1.53 1.38
N SER A 180 -0.59 -2.20 0.36
CA SER A 180 0.84 -2.49 0.27
C SER A 180 1.71 -1.23 0.20
N PHE A 181 1.23 -0.15 -0.43
CA PHE A 181 1.97 1.11 -0.56
C PHE A 181 2.29 1.76 0.79
N ARG A 182 1.49 1.51 1.84
CA ARG A 182 1.80 1.96 3.21
C ARG A 182 3.19 1.48 3.68
N MET A 183 3.64 0.33 3.21
CA MET A 183 4.92 -0.25 3.58
C MET A 183 6.12 0.58 3.09
N TYR A 184 5.95 1.40 2.06
CA TYR A 184 6.97 2.33 1.58
C TYR A 184 7.55 3.18 2.72
N PHE A 185 6.72 3.69 3.62
CA PHE A 185 7.18 4.55 4.72
C PHE A 185 8.01 3.80 5.77
N LEU A 186 7.85 2.50 5.92
CA LEU A 186 8.71 1.68 6.77
C LEU A 186 10.09 1.49 6.14
N LEU A 187 10.12 1.32 4.81
CA LEU A 187 11.34 1.11 4.04
C LEU A 187 12.18 2.40 3.93
N SER A 188 11.52 3.54 3.67
CA SER A 188 12.19 4.84 3.51
C SER A 188 12.81 5.34 4.82
N LYS A 189 12.21 5.07 5.99
CA LYS A 189 12.80 5.41 7.30
C LYS A 189 14.16 4.71 7.51
N ARG A 190 14.30 3.46 7.08
CA ARG A 190 15.59 2.74 7.16
C ARG A 190 16.69 3.40 6.34
N THR A 191 16.36 3.89 5.13
CA THR A 191 17.31 4.58 4.26
C THR A 191 17.85 5.87 4.91
N MET A 192 17.01 6.62 5.61
CA MET A 192 17.44 7.85 6.31
C MET A 192 18.40 7.59 7.47
N THR A 193 18.18 6.52 8.23
CA THR A 193 19.04 6.17 9.39
C THR A 193 20.45 5.79 8.95
N VAL A 194 20.61 5.10 7.83
CA VAL A 194 21.94 4.69 7.31
C VAL A 194 22.76 5.89 6.78
N ARG A 195 22.09 6.94 6.27
CA ARG A 195 22.81 8.13 5.76
C ARG A 195 23.45 8.99 6.86
N PHE A 196 22.92 8.97 8.09
CA PHE A 196 23.47 9.74 9.21
C PHE A 196 24.60 9.04 9.98
N SER A 197 24.81 7.72 9.82
CA SER A 197 25.85 6.96 10.48
C SER A 197 27.23 7.02 9.80
N HIS A 198 27.37 7.71 8.65
CA HIS A 198 28.63 7.82 7.90
C HIS A 198 29.34 9.20 8.01
N TRP A 199 28.85 10.07 8.89
CA TRP A 199 29.44 11.40 9.12
C TRP A 199 29.70 11.64 10.64
N ALA A 200 30.24 10.66 11.33
CA ALA A 200 30.81 10.82 12.67
C ALA A 200 32.23 10.27 12.69
#